data_b563529cf336875a9286b77e3d940897
#
_entry.id   b563529cf336875a9286b77e3d940897
#
_cell.length_a   1.000
_cell.length_b   1.000
_cell.length_c   1.000
_cell.angle_alpha   90.00
_cell.angle_beta   90.00
_cell.angle_gamma   90.00
#
_symmetry.space_group_name_H-M   'P 1'
#
loop_
_entity.id
_entity.type
_entity.pdbx_description
1 polymer ?
#
loop_
_entity_poly.entity_id
_entity_poly.type
_entity_poly.pdbx_seq_one_letter_code
_entity_poly.pdbx_strand_id
1 'polypeptide(L)'
;MLRLPTLFLVGLVLRATALGANEVEVSAVRFNSVRPPGGSNSQWLEMAVALSVHPPPGSPGQMLSNVKVAVVCLFESAGPGEKRSEFYRAEAECVALDAGRADVRFYLPPELIKRDQLRAEPRQWGVELMVGEKSIPSGRAAYVAALASTDQRKAFYERALRGSARNLGCLLPQYLTPFAAEYPRSTPSFVRRETR
;
A
#
# COMPACT_ATOMS: atom_id res chain seq x y z
N MET A 1 53.52 53.03 -7.95
CA MET A 1 52.29 52.44 -8.56
C MET A 1 52.10 51.00 -8.03
N LEU A 2 51.27 50.86 -7.02
CA LEU A 2 51.05 49.59 -6.32
C LEU A 2 49.74 49.01 -6.85
N ARG A 3 49.77 47.81 -7.49
CA ARG A 3 48.59 47.11 -7.98
C ARG A 3 48.13 46.10 -6.90
N LEU A 4 46.95 46.35 -6.32
CA LEU A 4 46.28 45.40 -5.46
C LEU A 4 45.66 44.22 -6.30
N PRO A 5 45.80 42.96 -5.90
CA PRO A 5 45.05 41.89 -6.51
C PRO A 5 43.63 41.77 -5.87
N THR A 6 42.62 41.78 -6.74
CA THR A 6 41.22 41.57 -6.37
C THR A 6 41.01 40.09 -6.06
N LEU A 7 40.73 39.79 -4.80
CA LEU A 7 40.39 38.43 -4.35
C LEU A 7 38.92 38.14 -4.71
N PHE A 8 38.69 37.23 -5.69
CA PHE A 8 37.38 36.71 -6.00
C PHE A 8 37.02 35.62 -4.98
N LEU A 9 36.09 35.95 -4.09
CA LEU A 9 35.51 34.98 -3.14
C LEU A 9 34.42 34.17 -3.87
N VAL A 10 34.78 32.96 -4.32
CA VAL A 10 33.81 32.01 -4.88
C VAL A 10 33.03 31.42 -3.72
N GLY A 11 31.81 31.92 -3.51
CA GLY A 11 30.88 31.38 -2.55
C GLY A 11 30.39 29.98 -2.98
N LEU A 12 30.91 28.96 -2.32
CA LEU A 12 30.44 27.58 -2.47
C LEU A 12 29.04 27.44 -1.83
N VAL A 13 27.97 27.53 -2.62
CA VAL A 13 26.62 27.24 -2.17
C VAL A 13 26.50 25.72 -1.98
N LEU A 14 26.75 25.27 -0.76
CA LEU A 14 26.34 23.91 -0.36
C LEU A 14 24.79 23.83 -0.45
N ARG A 15 24.29 23.23 -1.52
CA ARG A 15 22.91 22.75 -1.54
C ARG A 15 22.84 21.58 -0.58
N ALA A 16 22.38 21.82 0.64
CA ALA A 16 21.92 20.77 1.52
C ALA A 16 20.76 20.07 0.78
N THR A 17 21.02 18.89 0.24
CA THR A 17 19.95 17.96 -0.16
C THR A 17 19.27 17.57 1.14
N ALA A 18 18.16 18.24 1.45
CA ALA A 18 17.26 17.77 2.49
C ALA A 18 16.99 16.29 2.17
N LEU A 19 17.29 15.38 3.12
CA LEU A 19 16.76 14.01 3.07
C LEU A 19 15.24 14.19 2.97
N GLY A 20 14.70 14.00 1.76
CA GLY A 20 13.31 14.26 1.48
C GLY A 20 12.45 13.39 2.38
N ALA A 21 11.61 14.00 3.20
CA ALA A 21 10.50 13.31 3.81
C ALA A 21 9.77 12.58 2.67
N ASN A 22 9.43 11.31 2.86
CA ASN A 22 8.69 10.56 1.86
C ASN A 22 7.39 11.29 1.57
N GLU A 23 7.10 11.52 0.29
CA GLU A 23 5.88 12.19 -0.16
C GLU A 23 4.61 11.45 0.30
N VAL A 24 4.72 10.14 0.46
CA VAL A 24 3.69 9.28 1.06
C VAL A 24 4.34 8.09 1.76
N GLU A 25 3.78 7.68 2.89
CA GLU A 25 4.21 6.49 3.64
C GLU A 25 3.03 5.76 4.25
N VAL A 26 3.19 4.48 4.52
CA VAL A 26 2.21 3.69 5.26
C VAL A 26 2.35 4.01 6.75
N SER A 27 1.29 4.55 7.33
CA SER A 27 1.23 4.87 8.77
C SER A 27 0.69 3.72 9.61
N ALA A 28 -0.21 2.90 9.07
CA ALA A 28 -0.73 1.69 9.72
C ALA A 28 -1.35 0.72 8.70
N VAL A 29 -1.34 -0.57 9.05
CA VAL A 29 -2.13 -1.60 8.37
C VAL A 29 -2.99 -2.31 9.42
N ARG A 30 -4.28 -2.51 9.11
CA ARG A 30 -5.24 -3.15 10.00
C ARG A 30 -6.01 -4.22 9.23
N PHE A 31 -6.39 -5.28 9.94
CA PHE A 31 -7.24 -6.36 9.44
C PHE A 31 -8.51 -6.41 10.27
N ASN A 32 -9.66 -6.38 9.59
CA ASN A 32 -10.97 -6.36 10.24
C ASN A 32 -11.88 -7.39 9.57
N SER A 33 -12.77 -7.98 10.36
CA SER A 33 -13.90 -8.74 9.84
C SER A 33 -15.09 -7.79 9.73
N VAL A 34 -15.59 -7.58 8.51
CA VAL A 34 -16.62 -6.57 8.21
C VAL A 34 -17.81 -7.21 7.49
N ARG A 35 -18.99 -6.60 7.62
CA ARG A 35 -20.20 -7.00 6.89
C ARG A 35 -20.48 -5.98 5.79
N PRO A 36 -20.92 -6.42 4.61
CA PRO A 36 -21.28 -5.51 3.54
C PRO A 36 -22.52 -4.70 3.88
N PRO A 37 -22.65 -3.48 3.36
CA PRO A 37 -23.89 -2.73 3.43
C PRO A 37 -25.03 -3.52 2.77
N GLY A 38 -26.25 -3.37 3.28
CA GLY A 38 -27.43 -4.07 2.73
C GLY A 38 -27.82 -5.36 3.44
N GLY A 39 -27.22 -5.66 4.62
CA GLY A 39 -27.78 -6.67 5.56
C GLY A 39 -27.37 -8.13 5.32
N SER A 40 -26.44 -8.42 4.44
CA SER A 40 -25.85 -9.76 4.32
C SER A 40 -25.10 -10.14 5.62
N ASN A 41 -25.35 -11.36 6.12
CA ASN A 41 -24.61 -11.90 7.26
C ASN A 41 -23.20 -12.41 6.90
N SER A 42 -22.81 -12.32 5.63
CA SER A 42 -21.50 -12.77 5.16
C SER A 42 -20.39 -11.87 5.67
N GLN A 43 -19.37 -12.47 6.26
CA GLN A 43 -18.20 -11.73 6.76
C GLN A 43 -17.11 -11.69 5.72
N TRP A 44 -16.69 -10.48 5.37
CA TRP A 44 -15.55 -10.19 4.53
C TRP A 44 -14.35 -9.91 5.40
N LEU A 45 -13.16 -10.19 4.92
CA LEU A 45 -11.92 -9.75 5.56
C LEU A 45 -11.44 -8.47 4.86
N GLU A 46 -11.35 -7.39 5.62
CA GLU A 46 -10.82 -6.11 5.19
C GLU A 46 -9.35 -5.98 5.58
N MET A 47 -8.52 -5.53 4.65
CA MET A 47 -7.18 -4.98 4.89
C MET A 47 -7.24 -3.47 4.64
N ALA A 48 -7.14 -2.66 5.70
CA ALA A 48 -7.11 -1.21 5.62
C ALA A 48 -5.67 -0.70 5.73
N VAL A 49 -5.18 -0.04 4.69
CA VAL A 49 -3.86 0.59 4.60
C VAL A 49 -4.04 2.09 4.81
N ALA A 50 -3.61 2.60 5.97
CA ALA A 50 -3.60 4.03 6.24
C ALA A 50 -2.30 4.65 5.72
N LEU A 51 -2.44 5.71 4.95
CA LEU A 51 -1.36 6.48 4.37
C LEU A 51 -1.23 7.83 5.05
N SER A 52 -0.01 8.30 5.25
CA SER A 52 0.34 9.67 5.59
C SER A 52 0.90 10.34 4.33
N VAL A 53 0.26 11.40 3.87
CA VAL A 53 0.54 12.05 2.58
C VAL A 53 1.10 13.44 2.81
N HIS A 54 2.28 13.70 2.25
CA HIS A 54 3.02 14.96 2.37
C HIS A 54 3.44 15.45 0.98
N PRO A 55 2.52 16.04 0.19
CA PRO A 55 2.84 16.49 -1.15
C PRO A 55 4.00 17.48 -1.13
N PRO A 56 4.90 17.47 -2.15
CA PRO A 56 5.98 18.43 -2.25
C PRO A 56 5.46 19.87 -2.26
N PRO A 57 6.22 20.85 -1.74
CA PRO A 57 5.88 22.25 -1.85
C PRO A 57 5.65 22.67 -3.31
N GLY A 58 4.52 23.33 -3.58
CA GLY A 58 4.13 23.75 -4.93
C GLY A 58 3.36 22.71 -5.75
N SER A 59 3.02 21.56 -5.18
CA SER A 59 2.12 20.60 -5.82
C SER A 59 0.73 21.23 -6.06
N PRO A 60 0.14 21.09 -7.27
CA PRO A 60 -1.17 21.62 -7.57
C PRO A 60 -2.21 21.11 -6.56
N GLY A 61 -2.97 22.02 -5.95
CA GLY A 61 -4.02 21.68 -4.98
C GLY A 61 -3.53 20.98 -3.70
N GLN A 62 -2.22 20.98 -3.40
CA GLN A 62 -1.62 20.22 -2.30
C GLN A 62 -1.94 18.71 -2.38
N MET A 63 -1.95 18.16 -3.57
CA MET A 63 -2.25 16.75 -3.83
C MET A 63 -1.04 16.02 -4.38
N LEU A 64 -0.99 14.71 -4.12
CA LEU A 64 -0.05 13.77 -4.72
C LEU A 64 -0.81 12.87 -5.71
N SER A 65 -0.45 12.91 -6.98
CA SER A 65 -1.15 12.19 -8.05
C SER A 65 -0.50 10.82 -8.35
N ASN A 66 -1.30 9.91 -8.93
CA ASN A 66 -0.85 8.61 -9.44
C ASN A 66 -0.11 7.77 -8.38
N VAL A 67 -0.70 7.68 -7.19
CA VAL A 67 -0.17 6.82 -6.12
C VAL A 67 -0.74 5.42 -6.26
N LYS A 68 0.15 4.45 -6.49
CA LYS A 68 -0.21 3.03 -6.52
C LYS A 68 0.15 2.39 -5.20
N VAL A 69 -0.79 1.65 -4.63
CA VAL A 69 -0.66 0.84 -3.43
C VAL A 69 -0.79 -0.61 -3.83
N ALA A 70 0.29 -1.38 -3.71
CA ALA A 70 0.31 -2.81 -3.94
C ALA A 70 0.44 -3.55 -2.62
N VAL A 71 -0.37 -4.58 -2.43
CA VAL A 71 -0.42 -5.36 -1.19
C VAL A 71 -0.21 -6.84 -1.47
N VAL A 72 0.48 -7.51 -0.56
CA VAL A 72 0.67 -8.96 -0.55
C VAL A 72 0.37 -9.48 0.84
N CYS A 73 -0.47 -10.53 0.92
CA CYS A 73 -0.80 -11.22 2.15
C CYS A 73 -0.51 -12.72 2.00
N LEU A 74 0.11 -13.31 3.02
CA LEU A 74 0.28 -14.75 3.17
C LEU A 74 -0.62 -15.23 4.30
N PHE A 75 -1.58 -16.07 3.99
CA PHE A 75 -2.44 -16.75 4.96
C PHE A 75 -2.02 -18.20 5.13
N GLU A 76 -2.23 -18.72 6.33
CA GLU A 76 -2.18 -20.15 6.60
C GLU A 76 -3.60 -20.68 6.78
N SER A 77 -3.90 -21.85 6.19
CA SER A 77 -5.19 -22.48 6.42
C SER A 77 -5.35 -22.92 7.89
N ALA A 78 -6.56 -22.76 8.42
CA ALA A 78 -6.90 -23.13 9.80
C ALA A 78 -7.44 -24.57 9.91
N GLY A 79 -7.63 -25.29 8.80
CA GLY A 79 -8.26 -26.61 8.76
C GLY A 79 -7.42 -27.73 9.36
N PRO A 80 -8.07 -28.86 9.76
CA PRO A 80 -7.38 -30.08 10.12
C PRO A 80 -6.74 -30.67 8.87
N GLY A 81 -5.43 -30.85 8.88
CA GLY A 81 -4.67 -31.41 7.76
C GLY A 81 -3.37 -30.69 7.51
N GLU A 82 -2.84 -30.86 6.32
CA GLU A 82 -1.58 -30.21 5.94
C GLU A 82 -1.78 -28.68 5.89
N LYS A 83 -0.94 -27.95 6.66
CA LYS A 83 -0.95 -26.49 6.65
C LYS A 83 -0.59 -25.98 5.26
N ARG A 84 -1.55 -25.34 4.61
CA ARG A 84 -1.35 -24.71 3.32
C ARG A 84 -1.11 -23.21 3.50
N SER A 85 -0.18 -22.71 2.73
CA SER A 85 0.12 -21.28 2.68
C SER A 85 -0.42 -20.72 1.37
N GLU A 86 -1.34 -19.75 1.47
CA GLU A 86 -2.00 -19.13 0.33
C GLU A 86 -1.60 -17.66 0.21
N PHE A 87 -1.07 -17.27 -0.94
CA PHE A 87 -0.73 -15.89 -1.25
C PHE A 87 -1.88 -15.19 -1.95
N TYR A 88 -2.20 -13.99 -1.49
CA TYR A 88 -3.13 -13.06 -2.12
C TYR A 88 -2.42 -11.74 -2.39
N ARG A 89 -2.65 -11.19 -3.57
CA ARG A 89 -2.09 -9.90 -3.95
C ARG A 89 -3.13 -9.04 -4.66
N ALA A 90 -3.06 -7.74 -4.44
CA ALA A 90 -3.89 -6.75 -5.11
C ALA A 90 -3.12 -5.44 -5.26
N GLU A 91 -3.60 -4.62 -6.17
CA GLU A 91 -3.14 -3.24 -6.31
C GLU A 91 -4.31 -2.29 -6.51
N ALA A 92 -4.16 -1.07 -6.03
CA ALA A 92 -5.08 0.04 -6.29
C ALA A 92 -4.27 1.28 -6.67
N GLU A 93 -4.72 1.98 -7.70
CA GLU A 93 -4.11 3.22 -8.17
C GLU A 93 -5.04 4.38 -7.82
N CYS A 94 -4.56 5.28 -6.95
CA CYS A 94 -5.28 6.49 -6.56
C CYS A 94 -5.02 7.58 -7.59
N VAL A 95 -6.08 8.23 -8.07
CA VAL A 95 -5.98 9.37 -9.00
C VAL A 95 -5.18 10.50 -8.36
N ALA A 96 -5.56 10.87 -7.14
CA ALA A 96 -4.88 11.85 -6.32
C ALA A 96 -5.15 11.59 -4.84
N LEU A 97 -4.21 11.97 -4.00
CA LEU A 97 -4.29 11.95 -2.54
C LEU A 97 -4.10 13.36 -2.01
N ASP A 98 -5.03 13.85 -1.21
CA ASP A 98 -4.89 15.10 -0.48
C ASP A 98 -3.81 14.99 0.61
N ALA A 99 -3.21 16.11 0.97
CA ALA A 99 -2.32 16.19 2.12
C ALA A 99 -3.02 15.69 3.40
N GLY A 100 -2.30 14.92 4.21
CA GLY A 100 -2.82 14.37 5.46
C GLY A 100 -3.02 12.87 5.40
N ARG A 101 -4.20 12.37 5.78
CA ARG A 101 -4.49 10.94 5.88
C ARG A 101 -5.42 10.46 4.76
N ALA A 102 -5.04 9.35 4.15
CA ALA A 102 -5.90 8.58 3.25
C ALA A 102 -5.92 7.10 3.67
N ASP A 103 -7.03 6.39 3.42
CA ASP A 103 -7.14 4.97 3.70
C ASP A 103 -7.47 4.22 2.39
N VAL A 104 -6.61 3.29 2.01
CA VAL A 104 -6.82 2.39 0.87
C VAL A 104 -7.20 1.02 1.41
N ARG A 105 -8.32 0.45 0.93
CA ARG A 105 -8.87 -0.79 1.47
C ARG A 105 -8.96 -1.88 0.41
N PHE A 106 -8.65 -3.10 0.86
CA PHE A 106 -8.76 -4.32 0.08
C PHE A 106 -9.58 -5.35 0.84
N TYR A 107 -10.27 -6.21 0.11
CA TYR A 107 -11.24 -7.13 0.71
C TYR A 107 -11.10 -8.54 0.13
N LEU A 108 -11.17 -9.55 1.01
CA LEU A 108 -11.36 -10.94 0.61
C LEU A 108 -12.83 -11.32 0.79
N PRO A 109 -13.49 -11.88 -0.25
CA PRO A 109 -14.86 -12.38 -0.17
C PRO A 109 -15.02 -13.57 0.79
N PRO A 110 -16.18 -13.73 1.41
CA PRO A 110 -16.45 -14.81 2.35
C PRO A 110 -16.32 -16.21 1.73
N GLU A 111 -16.56 -16.35 0.44
CA GLU A 111 -16.41 -17.62 -0.30
C GLU A 111 -14.96 -18.09 -0.31
N LEU A 112 -14.01 -17.14 -0.48
CA LEU A 112 -12.58 -17.44 -0.47
C LEU A 112 -12.08 -17.76 0.93
N ILE A 113 -12.58 -17.03 1.95
CA ILE A 113 -12.25 -17.29 3.35
C ILE A 113 -12.67 -18.72 3.73
N LYS A 114 -13.86 -19.15 3.29
CA LYS A 114 -14.36 -20.51 3.51
C LYS A 114 -13.60 -21.55 2.68
N ARG A 115 -13.38 -21.30 1.39
CA ARG A 115 -12.69 -22.22 0.47
C ARG A 115 -11.30 -22.59 0.99
N ASP A 116 -10.54 -21.58 1.43
CA ASP A 116 -9.15 -21.75 1.83
C ASP A 116 -8.99 -21.83 3.36
N GLN A 117 -10.12 -21.82 4.11
CA GLN A 117 -10.15 -21.91 5.57
C GLN A 117 -9.20 -20.89 6.23
N LEU A 118 -9.30 -19.65 5.78
CA LEU A 118 -8.38 -18.59 6.19
C LEU A 118 -8.65 -18.14 7.63
N ARG A 119 -7.59 -17.74 8.32
CA ARG A 119 -7.68 -17.03 9.60
C ARG A 119 -8.02 -15.55 9.35
N ALA A 120 -8.49 -14.88 10.40
CA ALA A 120 -8.83 -13.45 10.34
C ALA A 120 -7.64 -12.54 10.01
N GLU A 121 -6.43 -12.98 10.34
CA GLU A 121 -5.21 -12.20 10.08
C GLU A 121 -4.21 -13.03 9.25
N PRO A 122 -3.51 -12.40 8.29
CA PRO A 122 -2.44 -13.06 7.57
C PRO A 122 -1.22 -13.29 8.48
N ARG A 123 -0.49 -14.35 8.23
CA ARG A 123 0.78 -14.63 8.91
C ARG A 123 1.87 -13.62 8.54
N GLN A 124 1.91 -13.22 7.26
CA GLN A 124 2.83 -12.22 6.75
C GLN A 124 2.09 -11.31 5.77
N TRP A 125 2.46 -10.06 5.75
CA TRP A 125 1.94 -9.10 4.80
C TRP A 125 2.96 -7.99 4.53
N GLY A 126 2.84 -7.37 3.37
CA GLY A 126 3.64 -6.24 2.97
C GLY A 126 2.89 -5.32 2.04
N VAL A 127 3.23 -4.04 2.09
CA VAL A 127 2.70 -2.97 1.25
C VAL A 127 3.83 -2.29 0.50
N GLU A 128 3.69 -2.14 -0.80
CA GLU A 128 4.59 -1.38 -1.66
C GLU A 128 3.88 -0.14 -2.19
N LEU A 129 4.61 0.97 -2.24
CA LEU A 129 4.11 2.24 -2.75
C LEU A 129 4.88 2.65 -4.00
N MET A 130 4.15 3.20 -4.98
CA MET A 130 4.72 3.84 -6.16
C MET A 130 4.04 5.20 -6.37
N VAL A 131 4.82 6.18 -6.82
CA VAL A 131 4.31 7.48 -7.28
C VAL A 131 4.66 7.60 -8.76
N GLY A 132 3.64 7.59 -9.61
CA GLY A 132 3.84 7.36 -11.03
C GLY A 132 4.49 5.98 -11.27
N GLU A 133 5.64 5.96 -11.93
CA GLU A 133 6.42 4.73 -12.21
C GLU A 133 7.53 4.47 -11.17
N LYS A 134 7.71 5.38 -10.21
CA LYS A 134 8.80 5.30 -9.24
C LYS A 134 8.36 4.58 -7.98
N SER A 135 9.03 3.46 -7.63
CA SER A 135 8.90 2.84 -6.32
C SER A 135 9.52 3.73 -5.25
N ILE A 136 8.80 3.89 -4.15
CA ILE A 136 9.21 4.72 -3.02
C ILE A 136 9.25 3.89 -1.74
N PRO A 137 10.06 4.29 -0.73
CA PRO A 137 10.06 3.63 0.56
C PRO A 137 8.67 3.70 1.22
N SER A 138 8.07 2.54 1.50
CA SER A 138 6.71 2.47 2.06
C SER A 138 6.64 2.73 3.57
N GLY A 139 7.79 2.90 4.24
CA GLY A 139 7.86 3.09 5.67
C GLY A 139 7.89 1.78 6.48
N ARG A 140 8.15 1.90 7.79
CA ARG A 140 8.28 0.72 8.68
C ARG A 140 6.94 0.02 8.90
N ALA A 141 5.86 0.77 8.96
CA ALA A 141 4.51 0.24 9.17
C ALA A 141 3.93 -0.49 7.95
N ALA A 142 4.66 -0.54 6.83
CA ALA A 142 4.26 -1.24 5.60
C ALA A 142 4.48 -2.76 5.66
N TYR A 143 5.11 -3.27 6.71
CA TYR A 143 5.50 -4.68 6.78
C TYR A 143 5.29 -5.24 8.18
N VAL A 144 4.92 -6.50 8.24
CA VAL A 144 4.93 -7.24 9.51
C VAL A 144 6.38 -7.34 10.05
N ALA A 145 6.53 -7.43 11.36
CA ALA A 145 7.85 -7.47 12.02
C ALA A 145 8.80 -8.57 11.47
N ALA A 146 8.24 -9.70 11.02
CA ALA A 146 8.99 -10.79 10.41
C ALA A 146 9.62 -10.43 9.03
N LEU A 147 9.29 -9.28 8.46
CA LEU A 147 9.83 -8.76 7.19
C LEU A 147 10.66 -7.49 7.41
N ALA A 148 11.35 -7.38 8.54
CA ALA A 148 12.11 -6.18 8.90
C ALA A 148 13.30 -5.92 7.97
N SER A 149 14.00 -6.97 7.48
CA SER A 149 15.14 -6.79 6.59
C SER A 149 14.75 -6.76 5.12
N THR A 150 15.58 -6.09 4.30
CA THR A 150 15.39 -6.01 2.84
C THR A 150 15.41 -7.39 2.18
N ASP A 151 16.29 -8.29 2.63
CA ASP A 151 16.40 -9.64 2.07
C ASP A 151 15.15 -10.49 2.38
N GLN A 152 14.61 -10.36 3.59
CA GLN A 152 13.36 -11.03 3.98
C GLN A 152 12.19 -10.53 3.12
N ARG A 153 12.09 -9.22 2.87
CA ARG A 153 11.08 -8.64 1.99
C ARG A 153 11.22 -9.16 0.57
N LYS A 154 12.43 -9.11 0.00
CA LYS A 154 12.70 -9.60 -1.35
C LYS A 154 12.30 -11.07 -1.49
N ALA A 155 12.74 -11.93 -0.58
CA ALA A 155 12.37 -13.35 -0.58
C ALA A 155 10.86 -13.58 -0.42
N PHE A 156 10.17 -12.76 0.37
CA PHE A 156 8.72 -12.81 0.52
C PHE A 156 8.00 -12.46 -0.79
N TYR A 157 8.37 -11.37 -1.46
CA TYR A 157 7.76 -10.96 -2.71
C TYR A 157 8.05 -11.95 -3.85
N GLU A 158 9.25 -12.49 -3.95
CA GLU A 158 9.58 -13.54 -4.93
C GLU A 158 8.74 -14.80 -4.74
N ARG A 159 8.50 -15.22 -3.49
CA ARG A 159 7.58 -16.34 -3.19
C ARG A 159 6.14 -15.98 -3.56
N ALA A 160 5.71 -14.78 -3.27
CA ALA A 160 4.38 -14.30 -3.58
C ALA A 160 4.11 -14.27 -5.08
N LEU A 161 5.07 -13.84 -5.90
CA LEU A 161 4.94 -13.83 -7.36
C LEU A 161 4.69 -15.24 -7.91
N ARG A 162 5.37 -16.25 -7.38
CA ARG A 162 5.19 -17.65 -7.77
C ARG A 162 3.93 -18.29 -7.20
N GLY A 163 3.59 -17.94 -5.95
CA GLY A 163 2.52 -18.60 -5.20
C GLY A 163 1.13 -17.98 -5.36
N SER A 164 1.01 -16.75 -5.89
CA SER A 164 -0.27 -16.05 -5.97
C SER A 164 -1.05 -16.31 -7.27
N ALA A 165 -0.51 -17.06 -8.22
CA ALA A 165 -1.15 -17.25 -9.54
C ALA A 165 -2.59 -17.81 -9.42
N ARG A 166 -2.82 -18.74 -8.52
CA ARG A 166 -4.15 -19.34 -8.24
C ARG A 166 -5.16 -18.32 -7.70
N ASN A 167 -4.69 -17.31 -6.99
CA ASN A 167 -5.51 -16.34 -6.26
C ASN A 167 -5.45 -14.93 -6.86
N LEU A 168 -5.04 -14.81 -8.14
CA LEU A 168 -5.08 -13.57 -8.88
C LEU A 168 -6.52 -13.03 -8.95
N GLY A 169 -6.69 -11.73 -8.63
CA GLY A 169 -8.00 -11.09 -8.63
C GLY A 169 -8.93 -11.52 -7.48
N CYS A 170 -8.44 -12.31 -6.51
CA CYS A 170 -9.23 -12.75 -5.37
C CYS A 170 -9.25 -11.73 -4.22
N LEU A 171 -8.15 -11.02 -3.98
CA LEU A 171 -8.11 -9.86 -3.09
C LEU A 171 -8.53 -8.64 -3.90
N LEU A 172 -9.63 -8.01 -3.51
CA LEU A 172 -10.30 -6.99 -4.30
C LEU A 172 -10.07 -5.59 -3.70
N PRO A 173 -9.69 -4.59 -4.49
CA PRO A 173 -9.73 -3.20 -4.02
C PRO A 173 -11.18 -2.78 -3.77
N GLN A 174 -11.39 -1.82 -2.86
CA GLN A 174 -12.69 -1.39 -2.35
C GLN A 174 -13.71 -1.11 -3.46
N TYR A 175 -13.32 -0.45 -4.54
CA TYR A 175 -14.21 -0.05 -5.63
C TYR A 175 -14.78 -1.22 -6.46
N LEU A 176 -14.27 -2.45 -6.29
CA LEU A 176 -14.78 -3.69 -6.90
C LEU A 176 -15.62 -4.52 -5.92
N THR A 177 -16.04 -3.96 -4.80
CA THR A 177 -16.72 -4.67 -3.72
C THR A 177 -18.02 -3.97 -3.32
N PRO A 178 -18.89 -4.62 -2.55
CA PRO A 178 -20.07 -3.96 -1.99
C PRO A 178 -19.76 -2.74 -1.10
N PHE A 179 -18.51 -2.57 -0.68
CA PHE A 179 -18.05 -1.45 0.16
C PHE A 179 -17.64 -0.21 -0.65
N ALA A 180 -17.89 -0.18 -1.97
CA ALA A 180 -17.45 0.90 -2.86
C ALA A 180 -17.92 2.30 -2.44
N ALA A 181 -19.08 2.40 -1.79
CA ALA A 181 -19.66 3.67 -1.32
C ALA A 181 -19.38 3.94 0.17
N GLU A 182 -18.69 3.03 0.87
CA GLU A 182 -18.36 3.19 2.28
C GLU A 182 -17.15 4.11 2.48
N TYR A 183 -17.09 4.76 3.65
CA TYR A 183 -15.96 5.60 4.07
C TYR A 183 -15.66 6.80 3.15
N PRO A 184 -16.64 7.63 2.77
CA PRO A 184 -16.49 8.64 1.71
C PRO A 184 -15.44 9.71 2.01
N ARG A 185 -15.11 9.95 3.29
CA ARG A 185 -14.15 10.98 3.69
C ARG A 185 -12.68 10.53 3.66
N SER A 186 -12.43 9.23 3.82
CA SER A 186 -11.07 8.69 3.91
C SER A 186 -10.67 7.83 2.70
N THR A 187 -11.61 7.56 1.80
CA THR A 187 -11.38 6.75 0.61
C THR A 187 -11.01 7.66 -0.56
N PRO A 188 -9.84 7.48 -1.17
CA PRO A 188 -9.44 8.24 -2.35
C PRO A 188 -10.24 7.84 -3.59
N SER A 189 -10.19 8.68 -4.62
CA SER A 189 -10.66 8.32 -5.95
C SER A 189 -9.66 7.39 -6.63
N PHE A 190 -10.15 6.29 -7.22
CA PHE A 190 -9.33 5.28 -7.88
C PHE A 190 -9.39 5.35 -9.39
N VAL A 191 -8.26 5.02 -10.03
CA VAL A 191 -8.21 4.75 -11.47
C VAL A 191 -8.86 3.38 -11.70
N ARG A 192 -9.96 3.36 -12.46
CA ARG A 192 -10.61 2.11 -12.87
C ARG A 192 -10.05 1.71 -14.22
N ARG A 193 -9.29 0.63 -14.26
CA ARG A 193 -8.87 0.02 -15.53
C ARG A 193 -9.91 -1.00 -15.92
N GLU A 194 -10.54 -0.80 -17.08
CA GLU A 194 -11.37 -1.85 -17.68
C GLU A 194 -10.45 -3.01 -18.06
N THR A 195 -10.65 -4.15 -17.45
CA THR A 195 -10.06 -5.42 -17.90
C THR A 195 -10.72 -5.78 -19.22
N ARG A 196 -10.00 -5.58 -20.32
CA ARG A 196 -10.38 -6.12 -21.64
C ARG A 196 -10.13 -7.63 -21.68
#